data_167351bce070d2e89d2477caa491df90
#
_entry.id   167351bce070d2e89d2477caa491df90
#
_cell.length_a   1.000
_cell.length_b   1.000
_cell.length_c   1.000
_cell.angle_alpha   90.00
_cell.angle_beta   90.00
_cell.angle_gamma   90.00
#
_symmetry.space_group_name_H-M   'P 1'
#
loop_
_entity.id
_entity.type
_entity.pdbx_description
1 polymer ?
#
loop_
_entity_poly.entity_id
_entity_poly.type
_entity_poly.pdbx_seq_one_letter_code
_entity_poly.pdbx_strand_id
1 'polypeptide(L)'
;DVKAYEVYDKDERFLAVLYADFYPRASKRSGAWMTSYKEQWKGEEGDSRPHVSVTMNFTKPSADKPALLTFSEVNTFLHEFGHALHGMFADTTYQSLSGTNVYWDFVELPSQIMENFAIEKEFLNTFAKHYQTGEAIPDELVQRIVDSSNFNVAYACLRQLSFGLLD
;
A
#
# COMPACT_ATOMS: atom_id res chain seq x y z
N ASP A 1 -7.35 13.82 -10.00
CA ASP A 1 -8.61 13.10 -10.06
C ASP A 1 -8.52 11.89 -9.16
N VAL A 2 -9.29 11.91 -8.06
CA VAL A 2 -9.39 10.82 -7.09
C VAL A 2 -10.47 9.85 -7.57
N LYS A 3 -10.20 8.55 -7.47
CA LYS A 3 -11.21 7.50 -7.70
C LYS A 3 -11.70 6.95 -6.38
N ALA A 4 -13.00 6.72 -6.27
CA ALA A 4 -13.60 6.05 -5.12
C ALA A 4 -14.10 4.66 -5.53
N TYR A 5 -13.89 3.69 -4.64
CA TYR A 5 -14.29 2.30 -4.82
C TYR A 5 -15.08 1.84 -3.60
N GLU A 6 -16.20 1.23 -3.81
CA GLU A 6 -16.86 0.41 -2.81
C GLU A 6 -16.16 -0.94 -2.74
N VAL A 7 -15.82 -1.37 -1.53
CA VAL A 7 -15.13 -2.64 -1.27
C VAL A 7 -16.10 -3.60 -0.60
N TYR A 8 -16.17 -4.81 -1.13
CA TYR A 8 -17.04 -5.86 -0.65
C TYR A 8 -16.23 -7.11 -0.30
N ASP A 9 -16.74 -7.92 0.61
CA ASP A 9 -16.16 -9.24 0.88
C ASP A 9 -16.61 -10.28 -0.15
N LYS A 10 -16.14 -11.53 0.01
CA LYS A 10 -16.50 -12.65 -0.87
C LYS A 10 -17.99 -13.02 -0.86
N ASP A 11 -18.72 -12.58 0.16
CA ASP A 11 -20.16 -12.81 0.35
C ASP A 11 -21.00 -11.58 -0.04
N GLU A 12 -20.39 -10.65 -0.81
CA GLU A 12 -20.96 -9.37 -1.28
C GLU A 12 -21.41 -8.43 -0.17
N ARG A 13 -20.85 -8.55 1.05
CA ARG A 13 -21.13 -7.62 2.14
C ARG A 13 -20.21 -6.42 2.02
N PHE A 14 -20.78 -5.22 2.14
CA PHE A 14 -20.04 -3.98 2.10
C PHE A 14 -19.02 -3.89 3.24
N LEU A 15 -17.75 -3.69 2.90
CA LEU A 15 -16.63 -3.59 3.86
C LEU A 15 -16.15 -2.16 4.07
N ALA A 16 -15.98 -1.39 3.01
CA ALA A 16 -15.33 -0.08 3.10
C ALA A 16 -15.55 0.77 1.85
N VAL A 17 -15.20 2.04 1.95
CA VAL A 17 -14.92 2.89 0.79
C VAL A 17 -13.41 3.16 0.74
N LEU A 18 -12.79 2.87 -0.43
CA LEU A 18 -11.40 3.17 -0.72
C LEU A 18 -11.30 4.35 -1.70
N TYR A 19 -10.58 5.39 -1.31
CA TYR A 19 -10.22 6.50 -2.19
C TYR A 19 -8.79 6.33 -2.70
N ALA A 20 -8.61 6.29 -4.02
CA ALA A 20 -7.32 6.18 -4.70
C ALA A 20 -6.91 7.56 -5.24
N ASP A 21 -5.96 8.21 -4.59
CA ASP A 21 -5.40 9.51 -4.96
C ASP A 21 -3.95 9.35 -5.41
N PHE A 22 -3.74 8.98 -6.67
CA PHE A 22 -2.45 8.48 -7.15
C PHE A 22 -1.57 9.52 -7.84
N TYR A 23 -2.11 10.68 -8.24
CA TYR A 23 -1.36 11.60 -9.06
C TYR A 23 -1.10 12.95 -8.38
N PRO A 24 0.04 13.59 -8.68
CA PRO A 24 0.40 14.89 -8.11
C PRO A 24 -0.51 16.01 -8.61
N ARG A 25 -0.67 17.04 -7.79
CA ARG A 25 -1.29 18.33 -8.09
C ARG A 25 -0.67 19.45 -7.26
N ALA A 26 -0.89 20.70 -7.60
CA ALA A 26 -0.20 21.84 -7.00
C ALA A 26 -0.30 21.92 -5.46
N SER A 27 -1.43 21.52 -4.86
CA SER A 27 -1.66 21.57 -3.41
C SER A 27 -1.32 20.27 -2.66
N LYS A 28 -0.86 19.22 -3.37
CA LYS A 28 -0.59 17.92 -2.79
C LYS A 28 0.86 17.80 -2.34
N ARG A 29 1.09 17.35 -1.11
CA ARG A 29 2.44 17.06 -0.61
C ARG A 29 3.05 15.89 -1.38
N SER A 30 4.38 15.87 -1.47
CA SER A 30 5.14 14.73 -1.97
C SER A 30 5.11 13.56 -0.98
N GLY A 31 5.47 12.37 -1.45
CA GLY A 31 5.47 11.14 -0.66
C GLY A 31 4.22 10.31 -0.88
N ALA A 32 3.99 9.34 0.00
CA ALA A 32 2.84 8.47 0.01
C ALA A 32 2.32 8.30 1.43
N TRP A 33 1.03 8.04 1.59
CA TRP A 33 0.43 7.77 2.90
C TRP A 33 -0.97 7.19 2.77
N MET A 34 -1.37 6.44 3.79
CA MET A 34 -2.76 6.07 4.03
C MET A 34 -3.41 7.06 4.99
N THR A 35 -4.70 7.34 4.82
CA THR A 35 -5.51 8.12 5.77
C THR A 35 -6.86 7.46 5.96
N SER A 36 -7.32 7.41 7.21
CA SER A 36 -8.69 7.07 7.55
C SER A 36 -9.50 8.34 7.72
N TYR A 37 -10.59 8.47 6.94
CA TYR A 37 -11.55 9.59 7.08
C TYR A 37 -12.72 9.24 7.96
N LYS A 38 -13.01 7.96 8.06
CA LYS A 38 -14.03 7.40 8.93
C LYS A 38 -13.55 6.04 9.39
N GLU A 39 -13.57 5.81 10.69
CA GLU A 39 -13.21 4.54 11.29
C GLU A 39 -14.39 3.56 11.28
N GLN A 40 -14.09 2.28 11.48
CA GLN A 40 -15.07 1.26 11.76
C GLN A 40 -15.35 1.20 13.26
N TRP A 41 -16.59 1.03 13.66
CA TRP A 41 -16.97 0.66 15.02
C TRP A 41 -18.36 0.01 15.05
N LYS A 42 -18.68 -0.69 16.13
CA LYS A 42 -20.00 -1.28 16.37
C LYS A 42 -20.82 -0.34 17.28
N GLY A 43 -21.81 0.34 16.71
CA GLY A 43 -22.71 1.24 17.39
C GLY A 43 -24.13 0.69 17.55
N GLU A 44 -25.00 1.45 18.18
CA GLU A 44 -26.43 1.09 18.35
C GLU A 44 -27.16 0.98 17.00
N GLU A 45 -26.75 1.77 16.01
CA GLU A 45 -27.31 1.78 14.66
C GLU A 45 -26.68 0.70 13.74
N GLY A 46 -25.74 -0.09 14.25
CA GLY A 46 -25.05 -1.15 13.49
C GLY A 46 -23.55 -0.94 13.34
N ASP A 47 -22.96 -1.67 12.38
CA ASP A 47 -21.53 -1.64 12.08
C ASP A 47 -21.21 -0.46 11.15
N SER A 48 -20.52 0.54 11.65
CA SER A 48 -20.06 1.67 10.87
C SER A 48 -18.84 1.27 10.04
N ARG A 49 -18.98 1.22 8.71
CA ARG A 49 -17.88 0.79 7.84
C ARG A 49 -16.93 1.94 7.50
N PRO A 50 -15.64 1.64 7.38
CA PRO A 50 -14.59 2.66 7.26
C PRO A 50 -14.50 3.28 5.86
N HIS A 51 -13.98 4.51 5.82
CA HIS A 51 -13.57 5.21 4.60
C HIS A 51 -12.08 5.50 4.70
N VAL A 52 -11.30 4.91 3.82
CA VAL A 52 -9.84 5.06 3.80
C VAL A 52 -9.35 5.59 2.46
N SER A 53 -8.19 6.23 2.46
CA SER A 53 -7.52 6.63 1.22
C SER A 53 -6.10 6.09 1.16
N VAL A 54 -5.66 5.78 -0.06
CA VAL A 54 -4.26 5.59 -0.41
C VAL A 54 -3.84 6.75 -1.29
N THR A 55 -2.88 7.53 -0.82
CA THR A 55 -2.35 8.70 -1.51
C THR A 55 -0.94 8.42 -2.01
N MET A 56 -0.72 8.61 -3.31
CA MET A 56 0.57 8.43 -3.99
C MET A 56 0.91 9.69 -4.80
N ASN A 57 2.10 9.73 -5.38
CA ASN A 57 2.52 10.78 -6.30
C ASN A 57 3.18 10.17 -7.55
N PHE A 58 2.47 9.27 -8.22
CA PHE A 58 2.95 8.63 -9.44
C PHE A 58 3.04 9.61 -10.61
N THR A 59 4.01 9.35 -11.50
CA THR A 59 4.05 10.05 -12.77
C THR A 59 2.76 9.82 -13.56
N LYS A 60 2.12 10.91 -13.98
CA LYS A 60 0.88 10.82 -14.78
C LYS A 60 1.12 10.12 -16.11
N PRO A 61 0.15 9.35 -16.61
CA PRO A 61 0.22 8.84 -17.98
C PRO A 61 0.28 10.01 -18.98
N SER A 62 0.94 9.79 -20.10
CA SER A 62 0.89 10.69 -21.27
C SER A 62 -0.10 10.15 -22.31
N ALA A 63 -0.29 10.90 -23.40
CA ALA A 63 -1.13 10.45 -24.51
C ALA A 63 -0.66 9.12 -25.12
N ASP A 64 0.67 8.89 -25.09
CA ASP A 64 1.31 7.76 -25.79
C ASP A 64 1.75 6.63 -24.86
N LYS A 65 1.76 6.87 -23.51
CA LYS A 65 2.26 5.90 -22.54
C LYS A 65 1.40 5.88 -21.29
N PRO A 66 1.10 4.68 -20.76
CA PRO A 66 0.48 4.55 -19.43
C PRO A 66 1.44 5.05 -18.34
N ALA A 67 0.93 5.22 -17.13
CA ALA A 67 1.77 5.45 -15.96
C ALA A 67 2.61 4.18 -15.72
N LEU A 68 3.93 4.27 -15.98
CA LEU A 68 4.88 3.20 -15.72
C LEU A 68 5.51 3.44 -14.35
N LEU A 69 5.33 2.49 -13.45
CA LEU A 69 5.84 2.56 -12.09
C LEU A 69 7.23 1.94 -11.99
N THR A 70 8.10 2.56 -11.22
CA THR A 70 9.34 1.92 -10.77
C THR A 70 9.03 0.83 -9.74
N PHE A 71 9.98 -0.08 -9.50
CA PHE A 71 9.83 -1.08 -8.45
C PHE A 71 9.60 -0.45 -7.06
N SER A 72 10.31 0.62 -6.75
CA SER A 72 10.12 1.36 -5.48
C SER A 72 8.71 1.93 -5.34
N GLU A 73 8.12 2.45 -6.43
CA GLU A 73 6.74 2.96 -6.41
C GLU A 73 5.73 1.83 -6.21
N VAL A 74 5.94 0.66 -6.82
CA VAL A 74 5.09 -0.54 -6.59
C VAL A 74 5.20 -0.99 -5.14
N ASN A 75 6.41 -1.08 -4.60
CA ASN A 75 6.64 -1.47 -3.20
C ASN A 75 5.95 -0.50 -2.23
N THR A 76 6.13 0.81 -2.44
CA THR A 76 5.46 1.84 -1.64
C THR A 76 3.94 1.76 -1.75
N PHE A 77 3.41 1.49 -2.95
CA PHE A 77 1.97 1.30 -3.12
C PHE A 77 1.45 0.10 -2.31
N LEU A 78 2.15 -1.03 -2.34
CA LEU A 78 1.77 -2.22 -1.56
C LEU A 78 1.84 -1.94 -0.06
N HIS A 79 2.85 -1.18 0.39
CA HIS A 79 2.98 -0.73 1.77
C HIS A 79 1.73 0.08 2.20
N GLU A 80 1.42 1.16 1.49
CA GLU A 80 0.26 2.00 1.82
C GLU A 80 -1.08 1.25 1.67
N PHE A 81 -1.14 0.32 0.72
CA PHE A 81 -2.30 -0.56 0.58
C PHE A 81 -2.42 -1.54 1.74
N GLY A 82 -1.32 -1.99 2.33
CA GLY A 82 -1.31 -2.79 3.56
C GLY A 82 -1.95 -2.04 4.74
N HIS A 83 -1.63 -0.76 4.92
CA HIS A 83 -2.33 0.10 5.89
C HIS A 83 -3.81 0.25 5.56
N ALA A 84 -4.14 0.43 4.28
CA ALA A 84 -5.54 0.52 3.85
C ALA A 84 -6.32 -0.78 4.16
N LEU A 85 -5.73 -1.95 3.92
CA LEU A 85 -6.33 -3.24 4.28
C LEU A 85 -6.56 -3.34 5.80
N HIS A 86 -5.58 -2.92 6.60
CA HIS A 86 -5.70 -2.87 8.06
C HIS A 86 -6.91 -2.02 8.49
N GLY A 87 -7.10 -0.85 7.86
CA GLY A 87 -8.26 0.00 8.11
C GLY A 87 -9.57 -0.61 7.61
N MET A 88 -9.60 -1.15 6.38
CA MET A 88 -10.81 -1.68 5.76
C MET A 88 -11.33 -2.96 6.42
N PHE A 89 -10.43 -3.82 6.92
CA PHE A 89 -10.80 -5.07 7.59
C PHE A 89 -11.03 -4.92 9.10
N ALA A 90 -11.02 -3.70 9.62
CA ALA A 90 -11.30 -3.47 11.03
C ALA A 90 -12.66 -4.06 11.44
N ASP A 91 -12.69 -4.72 12.58
CA ASP A 91 -13.87 -5.31 13.21
C ASP A 91 -13.77 -5.15 14.74
N THR A 92 -13.85 -3.90 15.19
CA THR A 92 -13.69 -3.52 16.59
C THR A 92 -15.00 -2.98 17.16
N THR A 93 -15.15 -3.08 18.47
CA THR A 93 -16.27 -2.49 19.17
C THR A 93 -16.12 -0.97 19.29
N TYR A 94 -14.90 -0.49 19.57
CA TYR A 94 -14.64 0.92 19.85
C TYR A 94 -13.92 1.59 18.70
N GLN A 95 -14.40 2.74 18.28
CA GLN A 95 -13.82 3.55 17.21
C GLN A 95 -12.34 3.91 17.47
N SER A 96 -11.98 4.25 18.69
CA SER A 96 -10.63 4.65 19.07
C SER A 96 -9.59 3.52 18.99
N LEU A 97 -10.03 2.27 18.83
CA LEU A 97 -9.18 1.09 18.70
C LEU A 97 -9.24 0.46 17.30
N SER A 98 -9.83 1.18 16.35
CA SER A 98 -10.09 0.67 15.00
C SER A 98 -8.92 0.88 14.06
N GLY A 99 -8.74 -0.07 13.14
CA GLY A 99 -7.81 0.03 12.05
C GLY A 99 -6.37 0.28 12.51
N THR A 100 -5.78 1.37 12.02
CA THR A 100 -4.38 1.75 12.32
C THR A 100 -4.20 2.41 13.69
N ASN A 101 -5.26 2.54 14.51
CA ASN A 101 -5.17 3.02 15.90
C ASN A 101 -4.67 1.92 16.83
N VAL A 102 -3.46 1.45 16.63
CA VAL A 102 -2.77 0.40 17.37
C VAL A 102 -1.45 0.94 17.94
N TYR A 103 -0.78 0.16 18.79
CA TYR A 103 0.58 0.50 19.24
C TYR A 103 1.55 0.60 18.06
N TRP A 104 2.53 1.48 18.15
CA TRP A 104 3.45 1.79 17.05
C TRP A 104 4.31 0.62 16.61
N ASP A 105 4.60 -0.31 17.49
CA ASP A 105 5.34 -1.54 17.18
C ASP A 105 4.56 -2.51 16.28
N PHE A 106 3.24 -2.35 16.17
CA PHE A 106 2.38 -3.19 15.34
C PHE A 106 1.91 -2.50 14.05
N VAL A 107 1.88 -1.16 13.99
CA VAL A 107 1.22 -0.41 12.91
C VAL A 107 1.79 -0.73 11.52
N GLU A 108 3.09 -1.03 11.42
CA GLU A 108 3.77 -1.35 10.17
C GLU A 108 3.71 -2.83 9.78
N LEU A 109 3.17 -3.71 10.63
CA LEU A 109 3.09 -5.13 10.31
C LEU A 109 2.29 -5.41 9.03
N PRO A 110 1.06 -4.90 8.86
CA PRO A 110 0.28 -5.12 7.66
C PRO A 110 0.89 -4.51 6.40
N SER A 111 1.49 -3.31 6.52
CA SER A 111 2.14 -2.63 5.40
C SER A 111 3.38 -3.37 4.93
N GLN A 112 4.27 -3.76 5.84
CA GLN A 112 5.51 -4.45 5.51
C GLN A 112 5.29 -5.90 5.02
N ILE A 113 4.25 -6.59 5.48
CA ILE A 113 3.86 -7.89 4.92
C ILE A 113 3.51 -7.76 3.44
N MET A 114 2.78 -6.72 3.06
CA MET A 114 2.37 -6.51 1.68
C MET A 114 3.55 -6.25 0.75
N GLU A 115 4.63 -5.66 1.23
CA GLU A 115 5.85 -5.44 0.44
C GLU A 115 6.46 -6.74 -0.11
N ASN A 116 6.32 -7.85 0.63
CA ASN A 116 6.86 -9.14 0.18
C ASN A 116 6.25 -9.61 -1.14
N PHE A 117 5.02 -9.23 -1.45
CA PHE A 117 4.39 -9.58 -2.72
C PHE A 117 5.04 -8.89 -3.93
N ALA A 118 5.75 -7.77 -3.72
CA ALA A 118 6.41 -7.03 -4.80
C ALA A 118 7.48 -7.85 -5.55
N ILE A 119 7.99 -8.93 -4.96
CA ILE A 119 9.00 -9.81 -5.55
C ILE A 119 8.46 -11.22 -5.85
N GLU A 120 7.20 -11.50 -5.48
CA GLU A 120 6.59 -12.80 -5.73
C GLU A 120 6.16 -12.93 -7.19
N LYS A 121 6.74 -13.90 -7.90
CA LYS A 121 6.52 -14.09 -9.34
C LYS A 121 5.05 -14.28 -9.70
N GLU A 122 4.31 -15.10 -8.93
CA GLU A 122 2.91 -15.36 -9.18
C GLU A 122 2.09 -14.07 -9.11
N PHE A 123 2.37 -13.23 -8.12
CA PHE A 123 1.71 -11.93 -7.97
C PHE A 123 2.12 -10.97 -9.11
N LEU A 124 3.41 -10.86 -9.41
CA LEU A 124 3.90 -10.01 -10.50
C LEU A 124 3.27 -10.38 -11.84
N ASN A 125 3.09 -11.65 -12.15
CA ASN A 125 2.48 -12.12 -13.39
C ASN A 125 1.02 -11.67 -13.57
N THR A 126 0.35 -11.23 -12.51
CA THR A 126 -1.02 -10.72 -12.61
C THR A 126 -1.08 -9.34 -13.28
N PHE A 127 -0.07 -8.49 -13.07
CA PHE A 127 -0.08 -7.10 -13.55
C PHE A 127 1.21 -6.63 -14.22
N ALA A 128 2.38 -7.18 -13.88
CA ALA A 128 3.68 -6.74 -14.39
C ALA A 128 3.90 -7.24 -15.83
N LYS A 129 3.20 -6.61 -16.77
CA LYS A 129 3.20 -6.94 -18.19
C LYS A 129 3.70 -5.77 -19.02
N HIS A 130 4.44 -6.08 -20.10
CA HIS A 130 4.87 -5.05 -21.04
C HIS A 130 3.66 -4.37 -21.67
N TYR A 131 3.57 -3.04 -21.56
CA TYR A 131 2.37 -2.29 -21.88
C TYR A 131 1.95 -2.33 -23.37
N GLN A 132 2.86 -2.71 -24.28
CA GLN A 132 2.58 -2.87 -25.72
C GLN A 132 2.42 -4.34 -26.11
N THR A 133 3.28 -5.24 -25.61
CA THR A 133 3.29 -6.65 -26.05
C THR A 133 2.44 -7.55 -25.16
N GLY A 134 2.16 -7.14 -23.92
CA GLY A 134 1.44 -7.96 -22.92
C GLY A 134 2.29 -9.09 -22.31
N GLU A 135 3.58 -9.20 -22.67
CA GLU A 135 4.48 -10.19 -22.12
C GLU A 135 4.73 -9.92 -20.63
N ALA A 136 4.77 -10.99 -19.84
CA ALA A 136 5.10 -10.90 -18.41
C ALA A 136 6.56 -10.46 -18.22
N ILE A 137 6.84 -9.86 -17.05
CA ILE A 137 8.19 -9.48 -16.67
C ILE A 137 9.10 -10.73 -16.70
N PRO A 138 10.30 -10.67 -17.34
CA PRO A 138 11.23 -11.79 -17.37
C PRO A 138 11.75 -12.17 -15.97
N ASP A 139 11.84 -13.47 -15.71
CA ASP A 139 12.34 -14.00 -14.43
C ASP A 139 13.72 -13.46 -14.04
N GLU A 140 14.60 -13.26 -15.02
CA GLU A 140 15.92 -12.69 -14.80
C GLU A 140 15.86 -11.27 -14.21
N LEU A 141 14.88 -10.46 -14.65
CA LEU A 141 14.68 -9.10 -14.09
C LEU A 141 14.16 -9.16 -12.66
N VAL A 142 13.24 -10.08 -12.35
CA VAL A 142 12.75 -10.30 -10.98
C VAL A 142 13.91 -10.72 -10.08
N GLN A 143 14.76 -11.67 -10.54
CA GLN A 143 15.92 -12.11 -9.76
C GLN A 143 16.91 -10.97 -9.51
N ARG A 144 17.17 -10.12 -10.50
CA ARG A 144 18.02 -8.92 -10.32
C ARG A 144 17.46 -7.93 -9.29
N ILE A 145 16.13 -7.79 -9.22
CA ILE A 145 15.49 -6.98 -8.16
C ILE A 145 15.78 -7.59 -6.80
N VAL A 146 15.58 -8.89 -6.64
CA VAL A 146 15.87 -9.62 -5.39
C VAL A 146 17.32 -9.50 -4.99
N ASP A 147 18.25 -9.72 -5.94
CA ASP A 147 19.70 -9.61 -5.68
C ASP A 147 20.09 -8.19 -5.26
N SER A 148 19.50 -7.17 -5.90
CA SER A 148 19.77 -5.77 -5.58
C SER A 148 19.25 -5.37 -4.20
N SER A 149 18.16 -5.97 -3.73
CA SER A 149 17.60 -5.68 -2.40
C SER A 149 18.51 -6.15 -1.26
N ASN A 150 19.37 -7.15 -1.53
CA ASN A 150 20.35 -7.65 -0.57
C ASN A 150 21.66 -6.84 -0.54
N PHE A 151 21.83 -5.91 -1.49
CA PHE A 151 23.03 -5.07 -1.53
C PHE A 151 23.06 -4.09 -0.37
N ASN A 152 24.15 -4.05 0.38
CA ASN A 152 24.33 -3.18 1.55
C ASN A 152 23.33 -3.38 2.72
N VAL A 153 22.62 -4.49 2.80
CA VAL A 153 21.73 -4.81 3.92
C VAL A 153 22.43 -4.71 5.28
N ALA A 154 23.66 -5.22 5.40
CA ALA A 154 24.41 -5.13 6.63
C ALA A 154 24.72 -3.68 7.01
N TYR A 155 25.07 -2.82 6.07
CA TYR A 155 25.28 -1.39 6.32
C TYR A 155 23.98 -0.71 6.79
N ALA A 156 22.86 -0.97 6.13
CA ALA A 156 21.56 -0.41 6.52
C ALA A 156 21.17 -0.85 7.94
N CYS A 157 21.39 -2.12 8.28
CA CYS A 157 21.16 -2.65 9.63
C CYS A 157 22.04 -1.95 10.69
N LEU A 158 23.36 -1.84 10.43
CA LEU A 158 24.28 -1.15 11.34
C LEU A 158 23.92 0.33 11.53
N ARG A 159 23.50 1.00 10.46
CA ARG A 159 23.03 2.38 10.52
C ARG A 159 21.80 2.50 11.43
N GLN A 160 20.83 1.61 11.28
CA GLN A 160 19.61 1.61 12.12
C GLN A 160 19.95 1.33 13.59
N LEU A 161 20.82 0.36 13.86
CA LEU A 161 21.31 0.08 15.21
C LEU A 161 22.03 1.26 15.84
N SER A 162 22.82 2.01 15.06
CA SER A 162 23.51 3.19 15.59
C SER A 162 22.54 4.30 16.01
N PHE A 163 21.39 4.45 15.35
CA PHE A 163 20.35 5.37 15.81
C PHE A 163 19.73 4.92 17.13
N GLY A 164 19.37 3.64 17.25
CA GLY A 164 18.80 3.12 18.50
C GLY A 164 19.77 3.09 19.69
N LEU A 165 21.08 3.16 19.43
CA LEU A 165 22.09 3.28 20.49
C LEU A 165 22.34 4.73 20.95
N LEU A 166 21.93 5.72 20.14
CA LEU A 166 22.07 7.15 20.46
C LEU A 166 20.86 7.71 21.19
N ASP A 167 19.70 7.07 21.06
CA ASP A 167 18.46 7.39 21.80
C ASP A 167 18.51 6.77 23.20
#